data_2909c474da958f9267d62324450b0a17
#
_entry.id   2909c474da958f9267d62324450b0a17
#
_cell.length_a   1.000
_cell.length_b   1.000
_cell.length_c   1.000
_cell.angle_alpha   90.00
_cell.angle_beta   90.00
_cell.angle_gamma   90.00
#
_symmetry.space_group_name_H-M   'P 1'
#
loop_
_entity.id
_entity.type
_entity.pdbx_description
1 polymer ?
#
loop_
_entity_poly.entity_id
_entity_poly.type
_entity_poly.pdbx_seq_one_letter_code
_entity_poly.pdbx_strand_id
1 'polypeptide(L)'
;LCHQFGCHMIEEDSHAIQVAGSYAVAPNKLVDAIKFASGKSVIWHVWGVAQLESAQQHHATALTPPDGTGDDVKTKQLLEYIIQQALKRRASDIHLEPKLNSLSVRLRIDGVLQPLPIPNGSETLRIIPRLKVMAELDIAERRIPQDGQLNIALSSQSATFRISTLPTRLGEKVVLRQVQDGAQPFELDDLGF
;
A
#
# COMPACT_ATOMS: atom_id res chain seq x y z
N LEU A 1 13.71 10.17 4.77
CA LEU A 1 14.51 11.39 4.89
C LEU A 1 13.82 12.38 5.84
N CYS A 2 12.59 12.82 5.59
CA CYS A 2 11.87 13.78 6.44
C CYS A 2 11.81 13.33 7.91
N HIS A 3 11.59 12.06 8.18
CA HIS A 3 11.53 11.51 9.54
C HIS A 3 12.84 11.67 10.33
N GLN A 4 14.00 11.57 9.67
CA GLN A 4 15.32 11.74 10.31
C GLN A 4 15.58 13.19 10.74
N PHE A 5 14.87 14.14 10.12
CA PHE A 5 15.01 15.57 10.41
C PHE A 5 13.80 16.15 11.15
N GLY A 6 12.91 15.30 11.67
CA GLY A 6 11.71 15.75 12.40
C GLY A 6 10.77 16.60 11.55
N CYS A 7 10.67 16.30 10.26
CA CYS A 7 9.89 17.05 9.29
C CYS A 7 8.78 16.19 8.70
N HIS A 8 7.75 16.84 8.16
CA HIS A 8 6.63 16.21 7.49
C HIS A 8 6.53 16.72 6.05
N MET A 9 6.34 15.81 5.08
CA MET A 9 6.09 16.20 3.69
C MET A 9 4.59 16.46 3.53
N ILE A 10 4.25 17.65 3.07
CA ILE A 10 2.85 18.10 2.91
C ILE A 10 2.33 17.67 1.54
N GLU A 11 3.04 18.03 0.48
CA GLU A 11 2.59 17.86 -0.90
C GLU A 11 3.79 17.77 -1.84
N GLU A 12 3.60 17.08 -2.96
CA GLU A 12 4.56 17.02 -4.05
C GLU A 12 3.86 17.31 -5.37
N ASP A 13 4.33 18.31 -6.08
CA ASP A 13 3.89 18.63 -7.43
C ASP A 13 5.01 18.38 -8.49
N SER A 14 4.79 18.80 -9.74
CA SER A 14 5.75 18.58 -10.82
C SER A 14 7.06 19.36 -10.64
N HIS A 15 7.08 20.45 -9.86
CA HIS A 15 8.20 21.38 -9.78
C HIS A 15 8.75 21.55 -8.36
N ALA A 16 7.95 21.28 -7.33
CA ALA A 16 8.30 21.53 -5.94
C ALA A 16 7.82 20.41 -5.00
N ILE A 17 8.51 20.29 -3.88
CA ILE A 17 8.10 19.47 -2.73
C ILE A 17 7.89 20.40 -1.54
N GLN A 18 6.70 20.37 -0.95
CA GLN A 18 6.34 21.14 0.22
C GLN A 18 6.62 20.31 1.48
N VAL A 19 7.43 20.88 2.38
CA VAL A 19 7.85 20.19 3.62
C VAL A 19 7.60 21.11 4.80
N ALA A 20 7.00 20.56 5.87
CA ALA A 20 6.83 21.25 7.15
C ALA A 20 7.86 20.78 8.18
N GLY A 21 8.33 21.68 9.00
CA GLY A 21 9.19 21.39 10.12
C GLY A 21 9.09 22.43 11.23
N SER A 22 9.61 22.12 12.42
CA SER A 22 9.58 23.02 13.57
C SER A 22 10.68 24.10 13.55
N TYR A 23 11.62 24.00 12.64
CA TYR A 23 12.70 24.96 12.52
C TYR A 23 12.28 26.17 11.68
N ALA A 24 12.76 27.35 12.06
CA ALA A 24 12.49 28.60 11.32
C ALA A 24 13.06 28.58 9.89
N VAL A 25 14.09 27.78 9.66
CA VAL A 25 14.75 27.60 8.35
C VAL A 25 14.93 26.11 8.08
N ALA A 26 14.70 25.69 6.84
CA ALA A 26 14.91 24.32 6.42
C ALA A 26 16.37 23.88 6.63
N PRO A 27 16.62 22.69 7.19
CA PRO A 27 17.97 22.16 7.30
C PRO A 27 18.61 21.96 5.91
N ASN A 28 19.76 22.56 5.64
CA ASN A 28 20.44 22.51 4.35
C ASN A 28 20.63 21.07 3.86
N LYS A 29 21.05 20.17 4.74
CA LYS A 29 21.22 18.73 4.40
C LYS A 29 19.93 18.07 3.91
N LEU A 30 18.77 18.47 4.46
CA LEU A 30 17.48 17.96 4.00
C LEU A 30 17.14 18.52 2.62
N VAL A 31 17.30 19.83 2.43
CA VAL A 31 17.03 20.52 1.15
C VAL A 31 17.89 19.95 0.04
N ASP A 32 19.20 19.78 0.28
CA ASP A 32 20.13 19.24 -0.69
C ASP A 32 19.81 17.78 -1.05
N ALA A 33 19.47 16.97 -0.05
CA ALA A 33 19.11 15.58 -0.25
C ALA A 33 17.79 15.45 -1.05
N ILE A 34 16.79 16.28 -0.79
CA ILE A 34 15.54 16.28 -1.55
C ILE A 34 15.79 16.74 -2.99
N LYS A 35 16.54 17.83 -3.19
CA LYS A 35 16.90 18.31 -4.52
C LYS A 35 17.67 17.26 -5.32
N PHE A 36 18.63 16.60 -4.68
CA PHE A 36 19.42 15.54 -5.34
C PHE A 36 18.55 14.33 -5.73
N ALA A 37 17.63 13.91 -4.87
CA ALA A 37 16.81 12.73 -5.10
C ALA A 37 15.66 12.95 -6.09
N SER A 38 15.09 14.17 -6.13
CA SER A 38 13.87 14.47 -6.90
C SER A 38 14.08 15.45 -8.06
N GLY A 39 15.16 16.21 -8.06
CA GLY A 39 15.39 17.32 -8.99
C GLY A 39 14.46 18.53 -8.77
N LYS A 40 13.64 18.52 -7.72
CA LYS A 40 12.60 19.53 -7.46
C LYS A 40 13.04 20.56 -6.43
N SER A 41 12.43 21.74 -6.47
CA SER A 41 12.61 22.76 -5.44
C SER A 41 11.90 22.36 -4.15
N VAL A 42 12.41 22.87 -3.00
CA VAL A 42 11.81 22.62 -1.69
C VAL A 42 11.16 23.89 -1.18
N ILE A 43 9.88 23.84 -0.86
CA ILE A 43 9.12 24.89 -0.20
C ILE A 43 9.00 24.49 1.28
N TRP A 44 9.54 25.33 2.15
CA TRP A 44 9.57 25.06 3.58
C TRP A 44 8.44 25.79 4.31
N HIS A 45 7.68 25.05 5.11
CA HIS A 45 6.64 25.57 5.98
C HIS A 45 7.05 25.39 7.45
N VAL A 46 6.88 26.41 8.25
CA VAL A 46 7.13 26.33 9.69
C VAL A 46 5.85 25.93 10.41
N TRP A 47 5.85 24.77 11.02
CA TRP A 47 4.74 24.25 11.82
C TRP A 47 5.13 24.17 13.28
N GLY A 48 4.16 24.40 14.18
CA GLY A 48 4.34 24.13 15.61
C GLY A 48 4.53 22.63 15.88
N VAL A 49 5.22 22.31 16.99
CA VAL A 49 5.50 20.92 17.38
C VAL A 49 4.20 20.10 17.45
N ALA A 50 3.13 20.66 18.02
CA ALA A 50 1.82 20.02 18.11
C ALA A 50 1.19 19.73 16.74
N GLN A 51 1.41 20.58 15.73
CA GLN A 51 0.93 20.36 14.36
C GLN A 51 1.72 19.26 13.66
N LEU A 52 3.03 19.19 13.88
CA LEU A 52 3.90 18.14 13.35
C LEU A 52 3.56 16.77 13.98
N GLU A 53 3.38 16.75 15.29
CA GLU A 53 2.98 15.55 16.03
C GLU A 53 1.60 15.07 15.57
N SER A 54 0.64 15.96 15.40
CA SER A 54 -0.69 15.65 14.88
C SER A 54 -0.62 15.08 13.44
N ALA A 55 0.17 15.69 12.56
CA ALA A 55 0.36 15.18 11.20
C ALA A 55 1.12 13.85 11.16
N GLN A 56 2.08 13.64 12.05
CA GLN A 56 2.79 12.37 12.21
C GLN A 56 1.89 11.30 12.83
N GLN A 57 1.02 11.70 13.77
CA GLN A 57 0.00 10.82 14.35
C GLN A 57 -1.06 10.43 13.32
N HIS A 58 -1.47 11.33 12.42
CA HIS A 58 -2.34 10.97 11.30
C HIS A 58 -1.69 9.96 10.35
N HIS A 59 -0.37 9.98 10.20
CA HIS A 59 0.35 8.91 9.51
C HIS A 59 0.42 7.61 10.34
N ALA A 60 0.49 7.71 11.66
CA ALA A 60 0.46 6.54 12.55
C ALA A 60 -0.97 6.00 12.75
N THR A 61 -1.98 6.89 12.76
CA THR A 61 -3.40 6.53 12.94
C THR A 61 -4.03 5.91 11.68
N ALA A 62 -3.38 6.04 10.51
CA ALA A 62 -3.73 5.25 9.33
C ALA A 62 -3.60 3.73 9.57
N LEU A 63 -3.29 3.33 10.77
CA LEU A 63 -2.86 2.00 11.20
C LEU A 63 -3.69 1.43 12.36
N THR A 64 -4.70 2.17 12.85
CA THR A 64 -5.70 1.60 13.77
C THR A 64 -6.67 0.69 13.00
N PRO A 65 -7.15 -0.41 13.64
CA PRO A 65 -8.21 -1.23 13.06
C PRO A 65 -9.41 -0.35 12.69
N PRO A 66 -10.09 -0.63 11.60
CA PRO A 66 -11.16 0.21 11.09
C PRO A 66 -12.33 0.30 12.07
N ASP A 67 -12.48 1.45 12.70
CA ASP A 67 -13.76 1.88 13.26
C ASP A 67 -14.64 2.31 12.08
N GLY A 68 -15.79 1.68 11.89
CA GLY A 68 -16.73 1.80 10.75
C GLY A 68 -17.06 3.20 10.21
N THR A 69 -16.04 4.00 9.95
CA THR A 69 -16.12 5.31 9.34
C THR A 69 -16.21 5.20 7.81
N GLY A 70 -16.69 6.22 7.14
CA GLY A 70 -16.86 6.23 5.67
C GLY A 70 -15.60 5.85 4.86
N ASP A 71 -14.40 6.00 5.43
CA ASP A 71 -13.12 5.59 4.83
C ASP A 71 -12.92 4.06 4.82
N ASP A 72 -13.50 3.35 5.79
CA ASP A 72 -13.44 1.89 5.83
C ASP A 72 -14.29 1.26 4.73
N VAL A 73 -15.44 1.86 4.44
CA VAL A 73 -16.30 1.44 3.33
C VAL A 73 -15.56 1.61 2.00
N LYS A 74 -14.86 2.73 1.80
CA LYS A 74 -14.07 2.98 0.57
C LYS A 74 -12.91 1.99 0.43
N THR A 75 -12.19 1.73 1.53
CA THR A 75 -11.09 0.74 1.54
C THR A 75 -11.60 -0.67 1.20
N LYS A 76 -12.77 -1.05 1.75
CA LYS A 76 -13.41 -2.34 1.43
C LYS A 76 -13.78 -2.42 -0.04
N GLN A 77 -14.46 -1.41 -0.57
CA GLN A 77 -14.86 -1.35 -1.98
C GLN A 77 -13.66 -1.40 -2.92
N LEU A 78 -12.57 -0.70 -2.58
CA LEU A 78 -11.35 -0.71 -3.36
C LEU A 78 -10.67 -2.09 -3.35
N LEU A 79 -10.62 -2.74 -2.20
CA LEU A 79 -10.09 -4.10 -2.09
C LEU A 79 -10.93 -5.08 -2.92
N GLU A 80 -12.26 -5.03 -2.81
CA GLU A 80 -13.17 -5.84 -3.60
C GLU A 80 -12.96 -5.61 -5.11
N TYR A 81 -12.81 -4.36 -5.54
CA TYR A 81 -12.49 -4.02 -6.92
C TYR A 81 -11.17 -4.65 -7.39
N ILE A 82 -10.09 -4.54 -6.60
CA ILE A 82 -8.79 -5.13 -6.93
C ILE A 82 -8.91 -6.66 -7.10
N ILE A 83 -9.58 -7.34 -6.17
CA ILE A 83 -9.77 -8.78 -6.22
C ILE A 83 -10.63 -9.19 -7.43
N GLN A 84 -11.74 -8.49 -7.68
CA GLN A 84 -12.59 -8.75 -8.85
C GLN A 84 -11.83 -8.61 -10.17
N GLN A 85 -10.99 -7.56 -10.30
CA GLN A 85 -10.15 -7.37 -11.48
C GLN A 85 -9.13 -8.47 -11.64
N ALA A 86 -8.51 -8.93 -10.56
CA ALA A 86 -7.57 -10.04 -10.58
C ALA A 86 -8.25 -11.35 -11.05
N LEU A 87 -9.39 -11.70 -10.47
CA LEU A 87 -10.15 -12.89 -10.83
C LEU A 87 -10.65 -12.84 -12.30
N LYS A 88 -11.22 -11.69 -12.70
CA LYS A 88 -11.70 -11.50 -14.08
C LYS A 88 -10.60 -11.65 -15.12
N ARG A 89 -9.38 -11.21 -14.80
CA ARG A 89 -8.21 -11.29 -15.69
C ARG A 89 -7.39 -12.55 -15.50
N ARG A 90 -7.85 -13.50 -14.65
CA ARG A 90 -7.14 -14.73 -14.30
C ARG A 90 -5.71 -14.49 -13.86
N ALA A 91 -5.52 -13.44 -13.02
CA ALA A 91 -4.21 -13.13 -12.49
C ALA A 91 -3.78 -14.18 -11.46
N SER A 92 -2.55 -14.67 -11.56
CA SER A 92 -1.96 -15.58 -10.58
C SER A 92 -1.59 -14.89 -9.28
N ASP A 93 -1.11 -13.65 -9.36
CA ASP A 93 -0.63 -12.90 -8.22
C ASP A 93 -1.12 -11.43 -8.30
N ILE A 94 -1.37 -10.85 -7.12
CA ILE A 94 -1.65 -9.43 -6.93
C ILE A 94 -0.51 -8.86 -6.11
N HIS A 95 0.19 -7.87 -6.64
CA HIS A 95 1.26 -7.16 -5.97
C HIS A 95 0.77 -5.79 -5.52
N LEU A 96 0.85 -5.53 -4.23
CA LEU A 96 0.49 -4.28 -3.57
C LEU A 96 1.79 -3.66 -3.03
N GLU A 97 2.21 -2.55 -3.60
CA GLU A 97 3.49 -1.93 -3.26
C GLU A 97 3.25 -0.49 -2.79
N PRO A 98 3.60 -0.16 -1.53
CA PRO A 98 3.46 1.19 -1.02
C PRO A 98 4.43 2.12 -1.76
N LYS A 99 3.92 3.30 -2.10
CA LYS A 99 4.67 4.47 -2.54
C LYS A 99 4.57 5.56 -1.49
N LEU A 100 5.16 6.71 -1.74
CA LEU A 100 5.27 7.78 -0.75
C LEU A 100 3.91 8.16 -0.13
N ASN A 101 2.87 8.35 -0.96
CA ASN A 101 1.52 8.76 -0.53
C ASN A 101 0.42 7.96 -1.25
N SER A 102 0.75 6.80 -1.78
CA SER A 102 -0.19 6.00 -2.56
C SER A 102 0.19 4.52 -2.53
N LEU A 103 -0.64 3.70 -3.14
CA LEU A 103 -0.40 2.28 -3.34
C LEU A 103 -0.29 1.99 -4.84
N SER A 104 0.72 1.25 -5.25
CA SER A 104 0.82 0.70 -6.60
C SER A 104 0.27 -0.72 -6.59
N VAL A 105 -0.67 -1.00 -7.47
CA VAL A 105 -1.22 -2.35 -7.65
C VAL A 105 -0.81 -2.87 -9.01
N ARG A 106 -0.28 -4.10 -9.03
CA ARG A 106 0.06 -4.82 -10.27
C ARG A 106 -0.48 -6.22 -10.21
N LEU A 107 -0.99 -6.70 -11.31
CA LEU A 107 -1.51 -8.06 -11.49
C LEU A 107 -0.50 -8.86 -12.32
N ARG A 108 -0.21 -10.10 -11.93
CA ARG A 108 0.55 -11.03 -12.77
C ARG A 108 -0.44 -11.82 -13.62
N ILE A 109 -0.42 -11.58 -14.93
CA ILE A 109 -1.27 -12.23 -15.92
C ILE A 109 -0.35 -12.90 -16.92
N ASP A 110 -0.49 -14.21 -17.13
CA ASP A 110 0.36 -15.00 -18.02
C ASP A 110 1.86 -14.77 -17.79
N GLY A 111 2.26 -14.69 -16.52
CA GLY A 111 3.64 -14.45 -16.11
C GLY A 111 4.10 -13.00 -16.15
N VAL A 112 3.34 -12.08 -16.76
CA VAL A 112 3.70 -10.66 -16.92
C VAL A 112 3.02 -9.78 -15.89
N LEU A 113 3.77 -8.89 -15.23
CA LEU A 113 3.23 -7.90 -14.31
C LEU A 113 2.64 -6.71 -15.07
N GLN A 114 1.34 -6.53 -14.96
CA GLN A 114 0.59 -5.43 -15.57
C GLN A 114 0.07 -4.48 -14.48
N PRO A 115 0.16 -3.16 -14.64
CA PRO A 115 -0.39 -2.21 -13.70
C PRO A 115 -1.92 -2.27 -13.68
N LEU A 116 -2.50 -2.20 -12.50
CA LEU A 116 -3.92 -1.96 -12.30
C LEU A 116 -4.09 -0.52 -11.81
N PRO A 117 -4.70 0.38 -12.61
CA PRO A 117 -5.01 1.73 -12.15
C PRO A 117 -6.00 1.69 -10.99
N ILE A 118 -5.66 2.38 -9.91
CA ILE A 118 -6.52 2.59 -8.75
C ILE A 118 -6.56 4.09 -8.41
N PRO A 119 -7.62 4.58 -7.75
CA PRO A 119 -7.65 5.95 -7.26
C PRO A 119 -6.45 6.27 -6.37
N ASN A 120 -5.94 7.49 -6.46
CA ASN A 120 -4.95 7.99 -5.52
C ASN A 120 -5.66 8.54 -4.30
N GLY A 121 -5.25 8.10 -3.11
CA GLY A 121 -5.82 8.58 -1.86
C GLY A 121 -5.19 7.87 -0.66
N SER A 122 -5.30 8.47 0.51
CA SER A 122 -4.80 7.90 1.78
C SER A 122 -5.50 6.59 2.14
N GLU A 123 -6.73 6.41 1.69
CA GLU A 123 -7.50 5.17 1.86
C GLU A 123 -6.81 3.95 1.25
N THR A 124 -5.99 4.15 0.20
CA THR A 124 -5.27 3.05 -0.44
C THR A 124 -4.22 2.43 0.49
N LEU A 125 -3.63 3.22 1.38
CA LEU A 125 -2.62 2.74 2.33
C LEU A 125 -3.22 1.87 3.43
N ARG A 126 -4.53 1.97 3.69
CA ARG A 126 -5.25 1.17 4.68
C ARG A 126 -5.53 -0.26 4.20
N ILE A 127 -5.36 -0.55 2.90
CA ILE A 127 -5.57 -1.90 2.34
C ILE A 127 -4.63 -2.91 2.99
N ILE A 128 -3.36 -2.55 3.21
CA ILE A 128 -2.35 -3.48 3.76
C ILE A 128 -2.68 -3.90 5.19
N PRO A 129 -2.92 -2.98 6.15
CA PRO A 129 -3.39 -3.36 7.49
C PRO A 129 -4.65 -4.21 7.46
N ARG A 130 -5.62 -3.88 6.60
CA ARG A 130 -6.85 -4.64 6.46
C ARG A 130 -6.59 -6.07 6.00
N LEU A 131 -5.72 -6.27 5.01
CA LEU A 131 -5.33 -7.60 4.55
C LEU A 131 -4.65 -8.41 5.66
N LYS A 132 -3.81 -7.78 6.49
CA LYS A 132 -3.18 -8.43 7.65
C LYS A 132 -4.23 -8.88 8.67
N VAL A 133 -5.23 -8.04 8.98
CA VAL A 133 -6.37 -8.45 9.84
C VAL A 133 -7.09 -9.66 9.28
N MET A 134 -7.44 -9.62 7.98
CA MET A 134 -8.18 -10.70 7.33
C MET A 134 -7.39 -12.01 7.26
N ALA A 135 -6.08 -11.95 7.29
CA ALA A 135 -5.17 -13.10 7.28
C ALA A 135 -4.65 -13.48 8.68
N GLU A 136 -5.19 -12.86 9.75
CA GLU A 136 -4.78 -13.08 11.15
C GLU A 136 -3.29 -12.84 11.41
N LEU A 137 -2.69 -11.89 10.65
CA LEU A 137 -1.30 -11.50 10.80
C LEU A 137 -1.15 -10.36 11.83
N ASP A 138 0.04 -10.23 12.40
CA ASP A 138 0.35 -9.16 13.36
C ASP A 138 0.46 -7.81 12.64
N ILE A 139 -0.49 -6.90 12.93
CA ILE A 139 -0.57 -5.56 12.33
C ILE A 139 0.54 -4.64 12.88
N ALA A 140 0.93 -4.85 14.15
CA ALA A 140 1.93 -4.03 14.81
C ALA A 140 3.35 -4.33 14.32
N GLU A 141 3.63 -5.58 13.99
CA GLU A 141 4.93 -6.00 13.47
C GLU A 141 5.03 -5.71 11.96
N ARG A 142 6.04 -4.93 11.56
CA ARG A 142 6.26 -4.48 10.18
C ARG A 142 7.71 -4.61 9.73
N ARG A 143 8.57 -5.11 10.61
CA ARG A 143 10.02 -5.21 10.39
C ARG A 143 10.43 -6.56 9.83
N ILE A 144 9.58 -7.56 9.98
CA ILE A 144 9.83 -8.92 9.51
C ILE A 144 8.75 -9.36 8.52
N PRO A 145 9.09 -10.22 7.55
CA PRO A 145 8.10 -10.84 6.67
C PRO A 145 7.10 -11.67 7.45
N GLN A 146 5.86 -11.70 6.98
CA GLN A 146 4.80 -12.54 7.50
C GLN A 146 4.08 -13.23 6.34
N ASP A 147 3.67 -14.47 6.57
CA ASP A 147 2.92 -15.28 5.63
C ASP A 147 1.64 -15.77 6.28
N GLY A 148 0.58 -15.89 5.49
CA GLY A 148 -0.72 -16.36 5.94
C GLY A 148 -1.62 -16.77 4.78
N GLN A 149 -2.88 -16.98 5.11
CA GLN A 149 -3.92 -17.30 4.16
C GLN A 149 -5.18 -16.52 4.51
N LEU A 150 -5.90 -16.07 3.48
CA LEU A 150 -7.17 -15.39 3.67
C LEU A 150 -8.20 -15.84 2.64
N ASN A 151 -9.46 -15.87 3.07
CA ASN A 151 -10.60 -16.11 2.21
C ASN A 151 -11.36 -14.81 2.02
N ILE A 152 -11.60 -14.43 0.77
CA ILE A 152 -12.36 -13.25 0.42
C ILE A 152 -13.67 -13.67 -0.21
N ALA A 153 -14.77 -13.38 0.50
CA ALA A 153 -16.12 -13.56 -0.04
C ALA A 153 -16.49 -12.32 -0.88
N LEU A 154 -16.77 -12.53 -2.13
CA LEU A 154 -17.35 -11.55 -3.05
C LEU A 154 -18.83 -11.88 -3.25
N SER A 155 -19.58 -10.94 -3.82
CA SER A 155 -21.03 -11.09 -3.99
C SER A 155 -21.44 -12.33 -4.80
N SER A 156 -20.57 -12.85 -5.69
CA SER A 156 -20.86 -13.96 -6.57
C SER A 156 -19.99 -15.21 -6.37
N GLN A 157 -18.88 -15.07 -5.63
CA GLN A 157 -17.92 -16.17 -5.44
C GLN A 157 -17.01 -15.89 -4.26
N SER A 158 -16.36 -16.92 -3.73
CA SER A 158 -15.26 -16.78 -2.76
C SER A 158 -13.94 -17.14 -3.45
N ALA A 159 -12.87 -16.54 -2.97
CA ALA A 159 -11.53 -16.83 -3.44
C ALA A 159 -10.56 -16.92 -2.27
N THR A 160 -9.71 -17.94 -2.30
CA THR A 160 -8.66 -18.16 -1.31
C THR A 160 -7.34 -17.60 -1.84
N PHE A 161 -6.62 -16.88 -0.99
CA PHE A 161 -5.30 -16.34 -1.33
C PHE A 161 -4.29 -16.70 -0.24
N ARG A 162 -3.07 -17.06 -0.67
CA ARG A 162 -1.89 -16.93 0.19
C ARG A 162 -1.45 -15.48 0.18
N ILE A 163 -1.15 -14.95 1.35
CA ILE A 163 -0.59 -13.62 1.53
C ILE A 163 0.84 -13.72 2.05
N SER A 164 1.74 -12.92 1.48
CA SER A 164 3.08 -12.71 1.99
C SER A 164 3.32 -11.23 2.11
N THR A 165 3.80 -10.78 3.28
CA THR A 165 4.18 -9.39 3.52
C THR A 165 5.69 -9.28 3.59
N LEU A 166 6.24 -8.22 3.02
CA LEU A 166 7.67 -7.92 3.04
C LEU A 166 7.90 -6.46 3.43
N PRO A 167 8.73 -6.21 4.45
CA PRO A 167 9.17 -4.86 4.77
C PRO A 167 9.90 -4.21 3.60
N THR A 168 9.57 -2.95 3.33
CA THR A 168 10.27 -2.12 2.35
C THR A 168 10.53 -0.74 2.95
N ARG A 169 11.33 0.08 2.28
CA ARG A 169 11.64 1.44 2.74
C ARG A 169 10.40 2.35 2.85
N LEU A 170 9.34 2.08 2.09
CA LEU A 170 8.13 2.91 2.05
C LEU A 170 6.93 2.28 2.75
N GLY A 171 7.11 1.17 3.46
CA GLY A 171 6.08 0.39 4.12
C GLY A 171 6.16 -1.08 3.76
N GLU A 172 5.12 -1.85 4.03
CA GLU A 172 5.10 -3.28 3.72
C GLU A 172 4.57 -3.49 2.29
N LYS A 173 5.32 -4.24 1.49
CA LYS A 173 4.82 -4.79 0.23
C LYS A 173 4.03 -6.06 0.54
N VAL A 174 2.91 -6.25 -0.15
CA VAL A 174 2.08 -7.44 -0.03
C VAL A 174 1.97 -8.13 -1.38
N VAL A 175 2.05 -9.45 -1.36
CA VAL A 175 1.74 -10.30 -2.51
C VAL A 175 0.62 -11.26 -2.12
N LEU A 176 -0.47 -11.24 -2.88
CA LEU A 176 -1.54 -12.21 -2.78
C LEU A 176 -1.43 -13.18 -3.95
N ARG A 177 -1.28 -14.47 -3.68
CA ARG A 177 -1.31 -15.53 -4.67
C ARG A 177 -2.62 -16.27 -4.58
N GLN A 178 -3.36 -16.35 -5.68
CA GLN A 178 -4.60 -17.13 -5.72
C GLN A 178 -4.28 -18.61 -5.51
N VAL A 179 -4.97 -19.22 -4.54
CA VAL A 179 -4.98 -20.67 -4.36
C VAL A 179 -6.19 -21.19 -5.12
N GLN A 180 -5.94 -22.02 -6.10
CA GLN A 180 -7.02 -22.74 -6.79
C GLN A 180 -7.37 -23.96 -5.92
N ASP A 181 -8.45 -23.85 -5.14
CA ASP A 181 -8.99 -25.00 -4.44
C ASP A 181 -9.63 -25.92 -5.48
N GLY A 182 -9.05 -27.10 -5.63
CA GLY A 182 -9.64 -28.16 -6.48
C GLY A 182 -9.43 -27.93 -7.98
N ALA A 183 -8.22 -27.56 -8.39
CA ALA A 183 -7.84 -27.83 -9.79
C ALA A 183 -8.05 -29.32 -10.03
N GLN A 184 -9.10 -29.69 -10.77
CA GLN A 184 -9.23 -31.03 -11.26
C GLN A 184 -7.92 -31.37 -11.98
N PRO A 185 -7.34 -32.54 -11.73
CA PRO A 185 -6.15 -32.94 -12.49
C PRO A 185 -6.50 -32.83 -13.96
N PHE A 186 -5.73 -32.04 -14.69
CA PHE A 186 -5.88 -31.99 -16.15
C PHE A 186 -5.68 -33.41 -16.71
N GLU A 187 -6.61 -33.89 -17.47
CA GLU A 187 -6.36 -35.09 -18.28
C GLU A 187 -5.39 -34.75 -19.41
N LEU A 188 -4.63 -35.71 -19.89
CA LEU A 188 -3.63 -35.47 -20.94
C LEU A 188 -4.26 -34.86 -22.21
N ASP A 189 -5.50 -35.24 -22.51
CA ASP A 189 -6.28 -34.70 -23.64
C ASP A 189 -6.59 -33.20 -23.47
N ASP A 190 -6.72 -32.70 -22.21
CA ASP A 190 -6.91 -31.27 -21.92
C ASP A 190 -5.63 -30.44 -22.17
N LEU A 191 -4.49 -31.10 -22.22
CA LEU A 191 -3.18 -30.46 -22.48
C LEU A 191 -2.83 -30.46 -23.98
N GLY A 192 -3.70 -31.00 -24.83
CA GLY A 192 -3.52 -30.96 -26.28
C GLY A 192 -2.51 -32.00 -26.83
N PHE A 193 -2.29 -33.09 -26.08
CA PHE A 193 -1.47 -34.22 -26.51
C PHE A 193 -2.36 -35.30 -27.14
#